data_e14e2fb81e70a6433002c194e568cd2d
#
_entry.id   e14e2fb81e70a6433002c194e568cd2d
#
_cell.length_a   1.000
_cell.length_b   1.000
_cell.length_c   1.000
_cell.angle_alpha   90.00
_cell.angle_beta   90.00
_cell.angle_gamma   90.00
#
_symmetry.space_group_name_H-M   'P 1'
#
loop_
_entity.id
_entity.type
_entity.pdbx_description
1 polymer ?
#
loop_
_entity_poly.entity_id
_entity_poly.type
_entity_poly.pdbx_seq_one_letter_code
_entity_poly.pdbx_strand_id
1 'polypeptide(L)'
;IASETGYGYEYIKEIGLTSGNSFVIRHLIRNTGSRHLKGDVYNHNFFTLGLLQTGPGRIMDFPFKPAGDWRAEYAEVGFTDNGIRFTRELKKGESVFTGNLHQEGRGLTGSPNSFVLKESLTGREVRMCCAIPMTKTVFWSNHRIACLEPYIDFDIRPGETFSFDIDYQLG
;
A
#
# COMPACT_ATOMS: atom_id res chain seq x y z
N ILE A 1 -20.72 12.39 -5.63
CA ILE A 1 -21.49 12.30 -4.37
C ILE A 1 -21.55 13.70 -3.78
N ALA A 2 -22.73 14.16 -3.39
CA ALA A 2 -22.94 15.41 -2.67
C ALA A 2 -23.84 15.13 -1.47
N SER A 3 -23.62 15.84 -0.36
CA SER A 3 -24.41 15.72 0.85
C SER A 3 -25.07 17.06 1.21
N GLU A 4 -26.16 17.02 1.98
CA GLU A 4 -26.82 18.20 2.52
C GLU A 4 -25.90 19.02 3.44
N THR A 5 -24.83 18.43 3.96
CA THR A 5 -23.83 19.09 4.78
C THR A 5 -22.84 19.96 4.00
N GLY A 6 -22.93 20.00 2.67
CA GLY A 6 -22.08 20.77 1.77
C GLY A 6 -20.78 20.05 1.37
N TYR A 7 -20.58 18.81 1.78
CA TYR A 7 -19.49 17.96 1.26
C TYR A 7 -19.93 17.28 -0.02
N GLY A 8 -19.03 17.20 -0.98
CA GLY A 8 -19.26 16.49 -2.23
C GLY A 8 -17.95 16.18 -2.92
N TYR A 9 -17.89 15.03 -3.58
CA TYR A 9 -16.71 14.68 -4.37
C TYR A 9 -17.09 13.82 -5.59
N GLU A 10 -16.26 13.91 -6.60
CA GLU A 10 -16.18 12.97 -7.70
C GLU A 10 -14.83 12.24 -7.60
N TYR A 11 -14.86 10.92 -7.67
CA TYR A 11 -13.65 10.12 -7.65
C TYR A 11 -13.56 9.26 -8.91
N ILE A 12 -12.46 9.44 -9.65
CA ILE A 12 -12.16 8.71 -10.87
C ILE A 12 -10.90 7.89 -10.63
N LYS A 13 -10.96 6.61 -10.95
CA LYS A 13 -9.83 5.71 -10.98
C LYS A 13 -9.65 5.19 -12.39
N GLU A 14 -8.50 5.50 -13.00
CA GLU A 14 -8.15 5.05 -14.34
C GLU A 14 -7.03 4.01 -14.23
N ILE A 15 -7.16 2.91 -14.97
CA ILE A 15 -6.13 1.88 -15.06
C ILE A 15 -5.61 1.89 -16.49
N GLY A 16 -4.33 2.24 -16.65
CA GLY A 16 -3.64 2.29 -17.93
C GLY A 16 -2.58 1.20 -18.01
N LEU A 17 -2.62 0.38 -19.07
CA LEU A 17 -1.49 -0.51 -19.37
C LEU A 17 -0.37 0.34 -19.96
N THR A 18 0.84 0.10 -19.47
CA THR A 18 2.06 0.72 -20.00
C THR A 18 2.88 -0.32 -20.78
N SER A 19 4.14 -0.06 -21.06
CA SER A 19 4.98 -1.00 -21.81
C SER A 19 5.33 -2.26 -20.99
N GLY A 20 5.40 -3.43 -21.64
CA GLY A 20 5.78 -4.68 -21.01
C GLY A 20 4.75 -5.18 -19.99
N ASN A 21 5.22 -5.58 -18.81
CA ASN A 21 4.40 -6.12 -17.70
C ASN A 21 4.06 -5.04 -16.67
N SER A 22 3.74 -3.82 -17.10
CA SER A 22 3.51 -2.69 -16.21
C SER A 22 2.14 -2.07 -16.45
N PHE A 23 1.57 -1.51 -15.37
CA PHE A 23 0.36 -0.70 -15.44
C PHE A 23 0.43 0.43 -14.42
N VAL A 24 -0.34 1.47 -14.67
CA VAL A 24 -0.52 2.62 -13.77
C VAL A 24 -1.96 2.69 -13.30
N ILE A 25 -2.16 3.02 -12.04
CA ILE A 25 -3.46 3.41 -11.52
C ILE A 25 -3.39 4.90 -11.21
N ARG A 26 -4.14 5.69 -11.98
CA ARG A 26 -4.33 7.11 -11.75
C ARG A 26 -5.57 7.35 -10.91
N HIS A 27 -5.44 8.20 -9.91
CA HIS A 27 -6.49 8.62 -9.03
C HIS A 27 -6.76 10.11 -9.21
N LEU A 28 -8.03 10.50 -9.40
CA LEU A 28 -8.47 11.89 -9.43
C LEU A 28 -9.60 12.06 -8.43
N ILE A 29 -9.47 13.02 -7.54
CA ILE A 29 -10.48 13.36 -6.53
C ILE A 29 -10.81 14.83 -6.73
N ARG A 30 -12.02 15.13 -7.22
CA ARG A 30 -12.51 16.49 -7.40
C ARG A 30 -13.47 16.84 -6.28
N ASN A 31 -13.25 17.96 -5.62
CA ASN A 31 -14.21 18.50 -4.66
C ASN A 31 -15.37 19.19 -5.41
N THR A 32 -16.55 18.56 -5.39
CA THR A 32 -17.79 19.09 -5.99
C THR A 32 -18.71 19.76 -4.97
N GLY A 33 -18.29 19.79 -3.70
CA GLY A 33 -19.01 20.45 -2.61
C GLY A 33 -18.63 21.91 -2.45
N SER A 34 -19.26 22.56 -1.46
CA SER A 34 -18.97 23.94 -1.06
C SER A 34 -18.00 24.06 0.11
N ARG A 35 -17.62 22.93 0.71
CA ARG A 35 -16.67 22.86 1.84
C ARG A 35 -15.32 22.28 1.42
N HIS A 36 -14.28 22.63 2.15
CA HIS A 36 -12.95 22.02 2.04
C HIS A 36 -13.05 20.52 2.28
N LEU A 37 -12.49 19.71 1.39
CA LEU A 37 -12.43 18.27 1.49
C LEU A 37 -11.03 17.87 1.95
N LYS A 38 -10.89 17.46 3.22
CA LYS A 38 -9.64 16.97 3.82
C LYS A 38 -9.82 15.51 4.22
N GLY A 39 -8.78 14.74 3.99
CA GLY A 39 -8.77 13.32 4.36
C GLY A 39 -7.58 12.58 3.80
N ASP A 40 -7.67 11.27 3.84
CA ASP A 40 -6.73 10.38 3.18
C ASP A 40 -7.44 9.45 2.20
N VAL A 41 -6.69 8.95 1.25
CA VAL A 41 -7.08 7.85 0.36
C VAL A 41 -6.01 6.78 0.40
N TYR A 42 -6.41 5.52 0.34
CA TYR A 42 -5.47 4.42 0.27
C TYR A 42 -5.88 3.37 -0.75
N ASN A 43 -4.88 2.63 -1.23
CA ASN A 43 -5.09 1.46 -2.07
C ASN A 43 -4.93 0.20 -1.23
N HIS A 44 -6.01 -0.57 -1.12
CA HIS A 44 -5.97 -1.89 -0.49
C HIS A 44 -5.50 -2.93 -1.52
N ASN A 45 -4.20 -3.09 -1.62
CA ASN A 45 -3.56 -3.94 -2.63
C ASN A 45 -3.56 -5.41 -2.20
N PHE A 46 -4.57 -6.18 -2.59
CA PHE A 46 -4.63 -7.62 -2.33
C PHE A 46 -3.78 -8.41 -3.33
N PHE A 47 -2.49 -8.58 -3.04
CA PHE A 47 -1.61 -9.35 -3.90
C PHE A 47 -1.62 -10.84 -3.57
N THR A 48 -1.78 -11.65 -4.63
CA THR A 48 -1.51 -13.08 -4.59
C THR A 48 -0.44 -13.38 -5.64
N LEU A 49 0.68 -13.97 -5.23
CA LEU A 49 1.75 -14.37 -6.15
C LEU A 49 1.64 -15.89 -6.40
N GLY A 50 0.72 -16.26 -7.30
CA GLY A 50 0.38 -17.66 -7.56
C GLY A 50 -0.53 -18.26 -6.48
N LEU A 51 -0.49 -19.58 -6.34
CA LEU A 51 -1.33 -20.34 -5.40
C LEU A 51 -0.63 -20.66 -4.07
N LEU A 52 0.60 -20.17 -3.88
CA LEU A 52 1.41 -20.47 -2.71
C LEU A 52 0.88 -19.74 -1.47
N GLN A 53 1.05 -20.38 -0.32
CA GLN A 53 0.70 -19.78 0.96
C GLN A 53 1.69 -18.68 1.33
N THR A 54 1.23 -17.70 2.11
CA THR A 54 2.11 -16.70 2.71
C THR A 54 2.98 -17.37 3.76
N GLY A 55 4.28 -17.27 3.58
CA GLY A 55 5.27 -17.90 4.44
C GLY A 55 6.69 -17.43 4.09
N PRO A 56 7.73 -18.20 4.42
CA PRO A 56 9.13 -17.79 4.23
C PRO A 56 9.51 -17.40 2.81
N GLY A 57 8.81 -17.93 1.81
CA GLY A 57 8.98 -17.55 0.40
C GLY A 57 8.41 -16.17 0.05
N ARG A 58 7.50 -15.65 0.86
CA ARG A 58 6.88 -14.33 0.64
C ARG A 58 7.73 -13.24 1.26
N ILE A 59 8.33 -12.40 0.41
CA ILE A 59 9.32 -11.40 0.78
C ILE A 59 8.77 -10.02 0.42
N MET A 60 8.76 -9.11 1.39
CA MET A 60 8.50 -7.69 1.14
C MET A 60 9.77 -6.90 1.39
N ASP A 61 10.27 -6.26 0.32
CA ASP A 61 11.49 -5.46 0.37
C ASP A 61 11.17 -3.96 0.26
N PHE A 62 11.86 -3.16 1.06
CA PHE A 62 11.85 -1.70 1.05
C PHE A 62 13.25 -1.17 0.75
N PRO A 63 13.40 0.06 0.21
CA PRO A 63 14.70 0.67 -0.02
C PRO A 63 15.39 1.16 1.27
N PHE A 64 14.87 0.76 2.45
CA PHE A 64 15.37 1.15 3.77
C PHE A 64 14.98 0.11 4.82
N LYS A 65 15.52 0.26 6.02
CA LYS A 65 15.13 -0.56 7.17
C LYS A 65 13.73 -0.13 7.67
N PRO A 66 12.71 -1.00 7.60
CA PRO A 66 11.38 -0.67 8.04
C PRO A 66 11.23 -0.74 9.55
N ALA A 67 10.34 0.10 10.08
CA ALA A 67 9.78 0.04 11.42
C ALA A 67 8.27 0.26 11.34
N GLY A 68 7.54 -0.07 12.40
CA GLY A 68 6.09 0.10 12.46
C GLY A 68 5.50 -0.54 13.70
N ASP A 69 4.18 -0.40 13.85
CA ASP A 69 3.45 -0.84 15.03
C ASP A 69 2.73 -2.15 14.75
N TRP A 70 3.30 -3.26 15.17
CA TRP A 70 2.61 -4.55 15.13
C TRP A 70 1.40 -4.52 16.07
N ARG A 71 0.24 -4.95 15.57
CA ARG A 71 -1.00 -5.01 16.37
C ARG A 71 -0.93 -5.98 17.55
N ALA A 72 -0.09 -7.02 17.42
CA ALA A 72 0.17 -8.03 18.43
C ALA A 72 1.61 -8.52 18.30
N GLU A 73 2.09 -9.28 19.29
CA GLU A 73 3.33 -10.04 19.13
C GLU A 73 3.09 -11.22 18.19
N TYR A 74 3.78 -11.21 17.07
CA TYR A 74 3.75 -12.28 16.08
C TYR A 74 5.07 -13.03 16.07
N ALA A 75 5.03 -14.33 16.34
CA ALA A 75 6.23 -15.19 16.24
C ALA A 75 6.58 -15.54 14.79
N GLU A 76 5.63 -15.43 13.89
CA GLU A 76 5.72 -15.89 12.50
C GLU A 76 6.21 -14.83 11.52
N VAL A 77 6.27 -13.55 11.90
CA VAL A 77 6.63 -12.44 11.01
C VAL A 77 7.37 -11.36 11.77
N GLY A 78 8.29 -10.68 11.10
CA GLY A 78 9.03 -9.58 11.70
C GLY A 78 9.71 -8.69 10.67
N PHE A 79 10.22 -7.57 11.13
CA PHE A 79 11.08 -6.68 10.36
C PHE A 79 12.49 -7.25 10.25
N THR A 80 13.11 -6.98 9.11
CA THR A 80 14.54 -7.19 8.85
C THR A 80 15.18 -5.87 8.41
N ASP A 81 16.47 -5.86 8.11
CA ASP A 81 17.18 -4.64 7.70
C ASP A 81 16.61 -3.99 6.42
N ASN A 82 15.90 -4.73 5.61
CA ASN A 82 15.36 -4.24 4.34
C ASN A 82 13.91 -4.67 4.06
N GLY A 83 13.17 -5.17 5.05
CA GLY A 83 11.83 -5.64 4.72
C GLY A 83 11.07 -6.33 5.83
N ILE A 84 10.06 -7.08 5.41
CA ILE A 84 9.24 -7.96 6.24
C ILE A 84 9.47 -9.40 5.78
N ARG A 85 9.68 -10.31 6.73
CA ARG A 85 9.92 -11.73 6.49
C ARG A 85 9.06 -12.60 7.39
N PHE A 86 8.60 -13.72 6.83
CA PHE A 86 7.91 -14.75 7.57
C PHE A 86 8.87 -15.87 7.94
N THR A 87 8.70 -16.42 9.14
CA THR A 87 9.48 -17.56 9.66
C THR A 87 8.79 -18.90 9.40
N ARG A 88 7.47 -18.89 9.19
CA ARG A 88 6.65 -20.04 8.81
C ARG A 88 5.46 -19.61 7.95
N GLU A 89 4.78 -20.57 7.37
CA GLU A 89 3.50 -20.32 6.68
C GLU A 89 2.39 -19.91 7.66
N LEU A 90 1.55 -18.97 7.22
CA LEU A 90 0.32 -18.62 7.91
C LEU A 90 -0.76 -19.67 7.64
N LYS A 91 -1.38 -20.16 8.69
CA LYS A 91 -2.50 -21.10 8.58
C LYS A 91 -3.79 -20.39 8.18
N LYS A 92 -4.75 -21.14 7.66
CA LYS A 92 -6.10 -20.61 7.41
C LYS A 92 -6.72 -20.05 8.70
N GLY A 93 -7.17 -18.80 8.64
CA GLY A 93 -7.70 -18.06 9.79
C GLY A 93 -6.68 -17.18 10.52
N GLU A 94 -5.37 -17.39 10.29
CA GLU A 94 -4.34 -16.49 10.80
C GLU A 94 -4.22 -15.26 9.93
N SER A 95 -3.91 -14.12 10.55
CA SER A 95 -3.56 -12.87 9.89
C SER A 95 -2.59 -12.07 10.74
N VAL A 96 -1.76 -11.28 10.08
CA VAL A 96 -0.82 -10.36 10.72
C VAL A 96 -1.10 -8.95 10.24
N PHE A 97 -0.80 -7.97 11.08
CA PHE A 97 -1.03 -6.55 10.78
C PHE A 97 0.03 -5.69 11.45
N THR A 98 0.60 -4.76 10.69
CA THR A 98 1.36 -3.63 11.24
C THR A 98 0.85 -2.32 10.68
N GLY A 99 0.61 -1.35 11.57
CA GLY A 99 0.32 0.02 11.19
C GLY A 99 1.58 0.87 11.13
N ASN A 100 1.44 2.08 10.61
CA ASN A 100 2.47 3.12 10.66
C ASN A 100 3.85 2.66 10.15
N LEU A 101 3.87 1.84 9.09
CA LEU A 101 5.11 1.38 8.49
C LEU A 101 5.88 2.57 7.92
N HIS A 102 7.14 2.73 8.32
CA HIS A 102 8.00 3.84 7.96
C HIS A 102 9.48 3.43 7.98
N GLN A 103 10.37 4.32 7.54
CA GLN A 103 11.80 4.15 7.67
C GLN A 103 12.22 4.30 9.15
N GLU A 104 12.98 3.34 9.67
CA GLU A 104 13.52 3.41 11.03
C GLU A 104 14.26 4.73 11.27
N GLY A 105 14.00 5.37 12.40
CA GLY A 105 14.61 6.64 12.80
C GLY A 105 14.06 7.90 12.12
N ARG A 106 13.12 7.77 11.15
CA ARG A 106 12.50 8.92 10.47
C ARG A 106 11.01 9.13 10.79
N GLY A 107 10.42 8.22 11.56
CA GLY A 107 8.99 8.26 11.86
C GLY A 107 8.13 8.25 10.59
N LEU A 108 6.91 8.74 10.69
CA LEU A 108 5.94 8.72 9.58
C LEU A 108 6.36 9.55 8.36
N THR A 109 7.27 10.52 8.52
CA THR A 109 7.81 11.29 7.39
C THR A 109 8.71 10.49 6.46
N GLY A 110 9.14 9.30 6.88
CA GLY A 110 9.94 8.36 6.09
C GLY A 110 9.12 7.19 5.55
N SER A 111 7.81 7.35 5.33
CA SER A 111 6.98 6.30 4.74
C SER A 111 7.48 5.91 3.34
N PRO A 112 7.47 4.62 3.01
CA PRO A 112 7.95 4.16 1.71
C PRO A 112 7.05 4.65 0.59
N ASN A 113 7.65 5.23 -0.46
CA ASN A 113 6.95 5.49 -1.72
C ASN A 113 7.12 4.34 -2.73
N SER A 114 7.85 3.29 -2.37
CA SER A 114 8.01 2.10 -3.18
C SER A 114 8.25 0.86 -2.32
N PHE A 115 7.84 -0.28 -2.84
CA PHE A 115 8.14 -1.59 -2.29
C PHE A 115 8.21 -2.66 -3.39
N VAL A 116 8.80 -3.81 -3.05
CA VAL A 116 8.78 -5.00 -3.91
C VAL A 116 8.23 -6.16 -3.09
N LEU A 117 7.17 -6.79 -3.59
CA LEU A 117 6.65 -8.04 -3.07
C LEU A 117 7.11 -9.18 -3.97
N LYS A 118 7.77 -10.19 -3.41
CA LYS A 118 8.32 -11.34 -4.14
C LYS A 118 7.81 -12.66 -3.57
N GLU A 119 7.79 -13.65 -4.46
CA GLU A 119 7.66 -15.06 -4.10
C GLU A 119 8.92 -15.79 -4.57
N SER A 120 9.80 -16.14 -3.63
CA SER A 120 11.12 -16.69 -3.93
C SER A 120 11.08 -18.04 -4.63
N LEU A 121 10.05 -18.85 -4.38
CA LEU A 121 9.92 -20.18 -4.98
C LEU A 121 9.53 -20.14 -6.47
N THR A 122 8.84 -19.09 -6.90
CA THR A 122 8.40 -18.95 -8.29
C THR A 122 9.14 -17.85 -9.03
N GLY A 123 9.89 -17.02 -8.35
CA GLY A 123 10.53 -15.83 -8.89
C GLY A 123 9.57 -14.68 -9.23
N ARG A 124 8.27 -14.84 -9.00
CA ARG A 124 7.28 -13.79 -9.29
C ARG A 124 7.43 -12.62 -8.35
N GLU A 125 7.30 -11.42 -8.90
CA GLU A 125 7.34 -10.20 -8.11
C GLU A 125 6.34 -9.15 -8.59
N VAL A 126 5.99 -8.25 -7.66
CA VAL A 126 5.27 -7.00 -7.93
C VAL A 126 6.08 -5.87 -7.32
N ARG A 127 6.45 -4.91 -8.13
CA ARG A 127 7.04 -3.64 -7.71
C ARG A 127 5.97 -2.56 -7.76
N MET A 128 5.84 -1.80 -6.69
CA MET A 128 4.97 -0.63 -6.62
C MET A 128 5.79 0.63 -6.38
N CYS A 129 5.45 1.72 -7.06
CA CYS A 129 6.01 3.04 -6.82
C CYS A 129 4.90 4.10 -6.89
N CYS A 130 4.86 4.99 -5.90
CA CYS A 130 3.97 6.15 -5.91
C CYS A 130 4.76 7.41 -6.23
N ALA A 131 4.24 8.25 -7.15
CA ALA A 131 4.91 9.48 -7.58
C ALA A 131 4.98 10.55 -6.48
N ILE A 132 4.07 10.50 -5.49
CA ILE A 132 4.04 11.44 -4.37
C ILE A 132 4.34 10.74 -3.05
N PRO A 133 4.81 11.48 -2.02
CA PRO A 133 5.08 10.90 -0.71
C PRO A 133 3.82 10.29 -0.09
N MET A 134 3.96 9.09 0.44
CA MET A 134 2.92 8.46 1.27
C MET A 134 3.01 9.00 2.69
N THR A 135 1.86 9.27 3.30
CA THR A 135 1.80 9.76 4.69
C THR A 135 1.94 8.63 5.70
N LYS A 136 1.48 7.45 5.34
CA LYS A 136 1.71 6.21 6.08
C LYS A 136 1.54 5.02 5.16
N THR A 137 2.05 3.90 5.58
CA THR A 137 1.79 2.60 4.96
C THR A 137 1.30 1.63 6.03
N VAL A 138 0.38 0.77 5.67
CA VAL A 138 -0.11 -0.32 6.49
C VAL A 138 0.24 -1.63 5.81
N PHE A 139 0.60 -2.64 6.58
CA PHE A 139 0.77 -3.99 6.08
C PHE A 139 -0.22 -4.93 6.75
N TRP A 140 -0.92 -5.69 5.93
CA TRP A 140 -1.77 -6.79 6.36
C TRP A 140 -1.51 -8.03 5.51
N SER A 141 -1.56 -9.19 6.13
CA SER A 141 -1.43 -10.45 5.40
C SER A 141 -2.24 -11.56 6.06
N ASN A 142 -2.71 -12.48 5.25
CA ASN A 142 -3.28 -13.74 5.68
C ASN A 142 -2.56 -14.91 4.99
N HIS A 143 -3.07 -16.11 5.10
CA HIS A 143 -2.46 -17.32 4.55
C HIS A 143 -2.27 -17.32 3.02
N ARG A 144 -2.83 -16.37 2.25
CA ARG A 144 -2.71 -16.30 0.79
C ARG A 144 -2.41 -14.92 0.24
N ILE A 145 -2.71 -13.89 0.98
CA ILE A 145 -2.71 -12.51 0.52
C ILE A 145 -1.68 -11.72 1.32
N ALA A 146 -0.87 -10.94 0.64
CA ALA A 146 -0.07 -9.89 1.24
C ALA A 146 -0.56 -8.54 0.71
N CYS A 147 -0.83 -7.59 1.61
CA CYS A 147 -1.35 -6.28 1.28
C CYS A 147 -0.47 -5.21 1.90
N LEU A 148 0.07 -4.35 1.06
CA LEU A 148 0.70 -3.09 1.46
C LEU A 148 -0.22 -1.96 1.02
N GLU A 149 -0.67 -1.16 1.97
CA GLU A 149 -1.68 -0.13 1.79
C GLU A 149 -1.03 1.25 1.91
N PRO A 150 -0.67 1.90 0.79
CA PRO A 150 -0.19 3.26 0.80
C PRO A 150 -1.34 4.23 1.08
N TYR A 151 -1.14 5.13 2.04
CA TYR A 151 -2.04 6.22 2.38
C TYR A 151 -1.47 7.55 1.89
N ILE A 152 -2.34 8.36 1.30
CA ILE A 152 -2.00 9.64 0.70
C ILE A 152 -3.00 10.67 1.20
N ASP A 153 -2.51 11.70 1.87
CA ASP A 153 -3.36 12.78 2.35
C ASP A 153 -3.72 13.75 1.22
N PHE A 154 -4.91 14.30 1.32
CA PHE A 154 -5.36 15.35 0.43
C PHE A 154 -6.04 16.49 1.19
N ASP A 155 -5.95 17.70 0.62
CA ASP A 155 -6.61 18.91 1.08
C ASP A 155 -7.08 19.69 -0.16
N ILE A 156 -8.37 19.55 -0.51
CA ILE A 156 -8.94 19.99 -1.78
C ILE A 156 -10.00 21.07 -1.53
N ARG A 157 -9.77 22.27 -2.05
CA ARG A 157 -10.75 23.37 -1.99
C ARG A 157 -11.93 23.10 -2.90
N PRO A 158 -13.10 23.75 -2.66
CA PRO A 158 -14.23 23.67 -3.58
C PRO A 158 -13.83 23.94 -5.03
N GLY A 159 -14.21 23.02 -5.92
CA GLY A 159 -13.94 23.09 -7.35
C GLY A 159 -12.56 22.59 -7.78
N GLU A 160 -11.61 22.39 -6.86
CA GLU A 160 -10.25 21.87 -7.17
C GLU A 160 -10.25 20.35 -7.33
N THR A 161 -9.19 19.86 -7.96
CA THR A 161 -8.91 18.42 -8.16
C THR A 161 -7.53 18.08 -7.62
N PHE A 162 -7.45 16.99 -6.89
CA PHE A 162 -6.20 16.35 -6.47
C PHE A 162 -6.00 15.07 -7.28
N SER A 163 -4.79 14.81 -7.77
CA SER A 163 -4.48 13.61 -8.54
C SER A 163 -3.12 13.04 -8.19
N PHE A 164 -2.99 11.72 -8.28
CA PHE A 164 -1.73 11.00 -8.11
C PHE A 164 -1.77 9.68 -8.88
N ASP A 165 -0.58 9.20 -9.21
CA ASP A 165 -0.39 7.94 -9.93
C ASP A 165 0.35 6.94 -9.04
N ILE A 166 -0.02 5.67 -9.16
CA ILE A 166 0.71 4.54 -8.59
C ILE A 166 1.07 3.60 -9.73
N ASP A 167 2.37 3.39 -9.90
CA ASP A 167 2.93 2.50 -10.92
C ASP A 167 3.13 1.10 -10.34
N TYR A 168 2.80 0.09 -11.15
CA TYR A 168 3.00 -1.32 -10.85
C TYR A 168 3.77 -2.00 -11.98
N GLN A 169 4.77 -2.78 -11.60
CA GLN A 169 5.53 -3.62 -12.51
C GLN A 169 5.48 -5.06 -12.02
N LEU A 170 5.13 -5.98 -12.94
CA LEU A 170 5.05 -7.42 -12.69
C LEU A 170 6.30 -8.10 -13.25
N GLY A 171 6.93 -8.96 -12.46
CA GLY A 171 8.10 -9.77 -12.84
C GLY A 171 7.91 -11.26 -12.58
#